data_5fdf7c36804e6bd2cb3ddaca3f34c1da
#
_entry.id   5fdf7c36804e6bd2cb3ddaca3f34c1da
#
_cell.length_a   1.000
_cell.length_b   1.000
_cell.length_c   1.000
_cell.angle_alpha   90.00
_cell.angle_beta   90.00
_cell.angle_gamma   90.00
#
_symmetry.space_group_name_H-M   'P 1'
#
loop_
_entity.id
_entity.type
_entity.pdbx_description
1 polymer ?
#
loop_
_entity_poly.entity_id
_entity_poly.type
_entity_poly.pdbx_seq_one_letter_code
_entity_poly.pdbx_strand_id
1 'polypeptide(L)'
;MIIDSHAHFVPPALLEEIADTAADFPTVELMPYDSGFGFSFAGGKPTRPVNSSLSDVAGRLDWMDQHQIDHQVVGGWLDMFGYEMPTEDLSLIHI
;
A
#
# COMPACT_ATOMS: atom_id res chain seq x y z
N MET A 1 27.74 -5.86 6.47
CA MET A 1 26.26 -5.93 6.42
C MET A 1 25.72 -4.54 6.09
N ILE A 2 24.83 -4.46 5.12
CA ILE A 2 24.16 -3.21 4.74
C ILE A 2 22.71 -3.35 5.07
N ILE A 3 22.16 -2.37 5.81
CA ILE A 3 20.77 -2.31 6.21
C ILE A 3 20.16 -1.02 5.64
N ASP A 4 19.13 -1.16 4.80
CA ASP A 4 18.31 -0.03 4.39
C ASP A 4 17.23 0.18 5.46
N SER A 5 17.29 1.31 6.13
CA SER A 5 16.44 1.59 7.30
C SER A 5 15.09 2.24 6.97
N HIS A 6 14.82 2.53 5.70
CA HIS A 6 13.60 3.25 5.33
C HIS A 6 13.07 2.80 3.96
N ALA A 7 12.00 2.04 3.97
CA ALA A 7 11.26 1.67 2.78
C ALA A 7 9.76 1.51 3.09
N HIS A 8 8.94 1.51 2.06
CA HIS A 8 7.50 1.33 2.18
C HIS A 8 7.05 0.10 1.40
N PHE A 9 6.00 -0.54 1.89
CA PHE A 9 5.45 -1.74 1.28
C PHE A 9 3.92 -1.74 1.37
N VAL A 10 3.27 -2.17 0.29
CA VAL A 10 1.83 -2.40 0.23
C VAL A 10 1.62 -3.88 -0.12
N PRO A 11 1.14 -4.70 0.82
CA PRO A 11 0.92 -6.12 0.56
C PRO A 11 -0.10 -6.32 -0.57
N PRO A 12 0.18 -7.16 -1.59
CA PRO A 12 -0.80 -7.49 -2.63
C PRO A 12 -2.10 -8.06 -2.06
N ALA A 13 -2.02 -8.88 -1.02
CA ALA A 13 -3.18 -9.44 -0.34
C ALA A 13 -4.11 -8.36 0.25
N LEU A 14 -3.57 -7.22 0.69
CA LEU A 14 -4.38 -6.09 1.15
C LEU A 14 -5.17 -5.47 0.00
N LEU A 15 -4.58 -5.35 -1.18
CA LEU A 15 -5.26 -4.83 -2.36
C LEU A 15 -6.42 -5.73 -2.79
N GLU A 16 -6.22 -7.05 -2.72
CA GLU A 16 -7.27 -8.03 -3.00
C GLU A 16 -8.40 -7.95 -1.97
N GLU A 17 -8.06 -7.87 -0.68
CA GLU A 17 -9.02 -7.73 0.41
C GLU A 17 -9.87 -6.46 0.24
N ILE A 18 -9.26 -5.33 -0.09
CA ILE A 18 -9.98 -4.08 -0.32
C ILE A 18 -10.94 -4.22 -1.51
N ALA A 19 -10.49 -4.84 -2.60
CA ALA A 19 -11.34 -5.05 -3.77
C ALA A 19 -12.54 -5.94 -3.45
N ASP A 20 -12.33 -7.01 -2.69
CA ASP A 20 -13.37 -7.98 -2.35
C ASP A 20 -14.39 -7.44 -1.33
N THR A 21 -13.96 -6.55 -0.44
CA THR A 21 -14.78 -6.03 0.67
C THR A 21 -15.19 -4.57 0.50
N ALA A 22 -14.94 -3.96 -0.64
CA ALA A 22 -15.21 -2.53 -0.89
C ALA A 22 -16.67 -2.12 -0.59
N ALA A 23 -17.64 -3.02 -0.83
CA ALA A 23 -19.05 -2.76 -0.56
C ALA A 23 -19.36 -2.59 0.95
N ASP A 24 -18.55 -3.21 1.82
CA ASP A 24 -18.70 -3.15 3.28
C ASP A 24 -18.02 -1.91 3.89
N PHE A 25 -17.18 -1.24 3.10
CA PHE A 25 -16.41 -0.06 3.53
C PHE A 25 -16.61 1.11 2.55
N PRO A 26 -17.78 1.76 2.59
CA PRO A 26 -18.16 2.76 1.58
C PRO A 26 -17.28 4.01 1.56
N THR A 27 -16.48 4.24 2.59
CA THR A 27 -15.54 5.37 2.62
C THR A 27 -14.19 5.06 1.96
N VAL A 28 -13.97 3.82 1.54
CA VAL A 28 -12.78 3.41 0.79
C VAL A 28 -13.17 3.17 -0.66
N GLU A 29 -12.60 3.94 -1.56
CA GLU A 29 -12.86 3.82 -2.99
C GLU A 29 -11.56 3.52 -3.74
N LEU A 30 -11.58 2.47 -4.56
CA LEU A 30 -10.48 2.16 -5.48
C LEU A 30 -10.56 3.07 -6.70
N MET A 31 -9.45 3.76 -6.96
CA MET A 31 -9.31 4.65 -8.11
C MET A 31 -8.44 3.99 -9.17
N PRO A 32 -8.97 3.61 -10.34
CA PRO A 32 -8.16 3.01 -11.40
C PRO A 32 -7.27 4.05 -12.07
N TYR A 33 -6.03 3.65 -12.33
CA TYR A 33 -5.06 4.39 -13.15
C TYR A 33 -4.47 3.45 -14.19
N ASP A 34 -3.84 3.98 -15.21
CA ASP A 34 -3.16 3.17 -16.23
C ASP A 34 -2.02 2.30 -15.64
N SER A 35 -1.41 2.77 -14.57
CA SER A 35 -0.29 2.11 -13.88
C SER A 35 -0.70 1.28 -12.66
N GLY A 36 -2.00 1.09 -12.39
CA GLY A 36 -2.49 0.34 -11.24
C GLY A 36 -3.65 1.04 -10.52
N PHE A 37 -3.71 0.88 -9.22
CA PHE A 37 -4.78 1.45 -8.39
C PHE A 37 -4.23 2.49 -7.42
N GLY A 38 -5.00 3.52 -7.16
CA GLY A 38 -4.89 4.36 -5.99
C GLY A 38 -6.15 4.25 -5.15
N PHE A 39 -6.29 5.10 -4.15
CA PHE A 39 -7.41 5.09 -3.22
C PHE A 39 -7.96 6.50 -3.05
N SER A 40 -9.25 6.59 -2.77
CA SER A 40 -9.88 7.79 -2.21
C SER A 40 -10.54 7.40 -0.89
N PHE A 41 -10.27 8.17 0.15
CA PHE A 41 -10.82 7.93 1.49
C PHE A 41 -11.83 9.03 1.84
N ALA A 42 -13.03 8.61 2.26
CA ALA A 42 -14.11 9.50 2.67
C ALA A 42 -14.42 10.61 1.64
N GLY A 43 -14.32 10.30 0.34
CA GLY A 43 -14.54 11.27 -0.73
C GLY A 43 -13.44 12.31 -0.90
N GLY A 44 -12.30 12.10 -0.23
CA GLY A 44 -11.16 13.00 -0.31
C GLY A 44 -10.38 12.92 -1.62
N LYS A 45 -9.27 13.62 -1.68
CA LYS A 45 -8.39 13.62 -2.85
C LYS A 45 -7.78 12.23 -3.06
N PRO A 46 -7.77 11.69 -4.28
CA PRO A 46 -7.16 10.39 -4.54
C PRO A 46 -5.66 10.36 -4.19
N THR A 47 -5.21 9.19 -3.70
CA THR A 47 -3.77 8.94 -3.51
C THR A 47 -3.06 8.84 -4.86
N ARG A 48 -1.74 8.82 -4.82
CA ARG A 48 -0.94 8.40 -5.96
C ARG A 48 -1.25 6.92 -6.27
N PRO A 49 -1.05 6.46 -7.52
CA PRO A 49 -1.21 5.04 -7.81
C PRO A 49 -0.18 4.20 -7.06
N VAL A 50 -0.63 3.02 -6.58
CA VAL A 50 0.27 2.01 -6.02
C VAL A 50 1.08 1.42 -7.17
N ASN A 51 2.36 1.70 -7.22
CA ASN A 51 3.22 1.16 -8.26
C ASN A 51 3.80 -0.21 -7.85
N SER A 52 4.35 -0.94 -8.83
CA SER A 52 4.87 -2.28 -8.60
C SER A 52 6.01 -2.33 -7.58
N SER A 53 6.81 -1.28 -7.45
CA SER A 53 7.91 -1.26 -6.48
C SER A 53 7.44 -1.27 -5.03
N LEU A 54 6.19 -0.87 -4.77
CA LEU A 54 5.58 -0.93 -3.44
C LEU A 54 5.06 -2.32 -3.07
N SER A 55 4.73 -3.16 -4.05
CA SER A 55 4.03 -4.43 -3.82
C SER A 55 4.74 -5.66 -4.38
N ASP A 56 5.74 -5.50 -5.25
CA ASP A 56 6.49 -6.60 -5.86
C ASP A 56 7.63 -7.05 -4.95
N VAL A 57 7.42 -8.14 -4.21
CA VAL A 57 8.44 -8.70 -3.31
C VAL A 57 9.63 -9.27 -4.08
N ALA A 58 9.39 -10.01 -5.16
CA ALA A 58 10.47 -10.62 -5.94
C ALA A 58 11.39 -9.56 -6.55
N GLY A 59 10.81 -8.55 -7.18
CA GLY A 59 11.58 -7.43 -7.73
C GLY A 59 12.35 -6.66 -6.67
N ARG A 60 11.79 -6.52 -5.47
CA ARG A 60 12.48 -5.89 -4.34
C ARG A 60 13.71 -6.69 -3.88
N LEU A 61 13.57 -8.01 -3.76
CA LEU A 61 14.68 -8.88 -3.39
C LEU A 61 15.81 -8.84 -4.43
N ASP A 62 15.47 -8.89 -5.71
CA ASP A 62 16.45 -8.75 -6.81
C ASP A 62 17.17 -7.41 -6.74
N TRP A 63 16.44 -6.32 -6.49
CA TRP A 63 17.03 -5.00 -6.32
C TRP A 63 17.98 -4.93 -5.13
N MET A 64 17.60 -5.52 -4.00
CA MET A 64 18.44 -5.60 -2.80
C MET A 64 19.74 -6.36 -3.09
N ASP A 65 19.66 -7.50 -3.79
CA ASP A 65 20.82 -8.30 -4.16
C ASP A 65 21.78 -7.51 -5.07
N GLN A 66 21.24 -6.82 -6.06
CA GLN A 66 22.04 -5.97 -6.97
C GLN A 66 22.77 -4.84 -6.26
N HIS A 67 22.20 -4.32 -5.16
CA HIS A 67 22.77 -3.22 -4.38
C HIS A 67 23.47 -3.69 -3.11
N GLN A 68 23.63 -5.01 -2.92
CA GLN A 68 24.30 -5.62 -1.75
C GLN A 68 23.66 -5.22 -0.43
N ILE A 69 22.32 -5.07 -0.41
CA ILE A 69 21.55 -4.77 0.80
C ILE A 69 21.10 -6.09 1.42
N ASP A 70 21.53 -6.34 2.66
CA ASP A 70 21.21 -7.60 3.37
C ASP A 70 19.83 -7.57 4.02
N HIS A 71 19.45 -6.43 4.57
CA HIS A 71 18.17 -6.24 5.26
C HIS A 71 17.53 -4.91 4.88
N GLN A 72 16.22 -4.90 4.84
CA GLN A 72 15.44 -3.68 4.62
C GLN A 72 14.33 -3.59 5.67
N VAL A 73 14.23 -2.44 6.34
CA VAL A 73 13.12 -2.13 7.24
C VAL A 73 12.01 -1.49 6.43
N VAL A 74 10.85 -2.16 6.39
CA VAL A 74 9.70 -1.66 5.64
C VAL A 74 8.56 -1.26 6.57
N GLY A 75 7.95 -0.12 6.28
CA GLY A 75 6.74 0.34 6.93
C GLY A 75 5.57 0.43 5.97
N GLY A 76 4.40 0.73 6.49
CA GLY A 76 3.23 1.00 5.66
C GLY A 76 3.44 2.24 4.80
N TRP A 77 2.75 2.26 3.67
CA TRP A 77 2.77 3.41 2.78
C TRP A 77 1.84 4.50 3.33
N LEU A 78 2.37 5.70 3.53
CA LEU A 78 1.67 6.79 4.21
C LEU A 78 0.36 7.19 3.55
N ASP A 79 0.29 7.13 2.21
CA ASP A 79 -0.90 7.47 1.46
C ASP A 79 -2.10 6.55 1.78
N MET A 80 -1.85 5.38 2.40
CA MET A 80 -2.88 4.41 2.78
C MET A 80 -3.30 4.49 4.25
N PHE A 81 -2.84 5.46 5.03
CA PHE A 81 -3.21 5.53 6.44
C PHE A 81 -4.67 5.94 6.68
N GLY A 82 -5.28 6.63 5.71
CA GLY A 82 -6.72 6.86 5.74
C GLY A 82 -7.23 7.65 6.95
N TYR A 83 -6.46 8.61 7.43
CA TYR A 83 -6.80 9.37 8.64
C TYR A 83 -8.14 10.12 8.56
N GLU A 84 -8.66 10.31 7.36
CA GLU A 84 -9.95 10.95 7.10
C GLU A 84 -11.14 10.01 7.32
N MET A 85 -10.90 8.70 7.41
CA MET A 85 -11.95 7.71 7.50
C MET A 85 -12.55 7.62 8.90
N PRO A 86 -13.83 7.24 9.01
CA PRO A 86 -14.41 6.83 10.29
C PRO A 86 -13.63 5.64 10.89
N THR A 87 -13.58 5.58 12.22
CA THR A 87 -12.81 4.55 12.95
C THR A 87 -13.22 3.14 12.57
N GLU A 88 -14.50 2.90 12.31
CA GLU A 88 -15.03 1.60 11.90
C GLU A 88 -14.41 1.12 10.59
N ASP A 89 -14.21 2.04 9.64
CA ASP A 89 -13.70 1.71 8.31
C ASP A 89 -12.17 1.62 8.31
N LEU A 90 -11.48 2.28 9.25
CA LEU A 90 -10.04 2.15 9.42
C LEU A 90 -9.60 0.73 9.74
N SER A 91 -10.48 -0.10 10.29
CA SER A 91 -10.20 -1.50 10.59
C SER A 91 -9.79 -2.30 9.36
N LEU A 92 -10.26 -1.92 8.17
CA LEU A 92 -9.88 -2.55 6.92
C LEU A 92 -8.38 -2.47 6.65
N ILE A 93 -7.75 -1.36 7.04
CA ILE A 93 -6.34 -1.08 6.71
C ILE A 93 -5.41 -1.40 7.89
N HIS A 94 -5.86 -1.20 9.12
CA HIS A 94 -5.02 -1.23 10.32
C HIS A 94 -5.17 -2.48 11.19
N ILE A 95 -5.99 -3.43 10.78
CA ILE A 95 -6.01 -4.75 11.41
C ILE A 95 -4.97 -5.62 10.73
#